data_6367abe6a3d25c797193abb99fa4e485
#
_entry.id   6367abe6a3d25c797193abb99fa4e485
#
_cell.length_a   1.000
_cell.length_b   1.000
_cell.length_c   1.000
_cell.angle_alpha   90.00
_cell.angle_beta   90.00
_cell.angle_gamma   90.00
#
_symmetry.space_group_name_H-M   'P 1'
#
loop_
_entity.id
_entity.type
_entity.pdbx_description
1 polymer ?
#
loop_
_entity_poly.entity_id
_entity_poly.type
_entity_poly.pdbx_seq_one_letter_code
_entity_poly.pdbx_strand_id
1 'polypeptide(L)'
;MHTMTLYSDPNSAQSHRVRIVLGEKDLIFNVEDIISGQNNEDLIALNPNNTTPTFVDRNLVLYESRVIMEYLDERFPHPPLMPVDPVIRAKTRMVLHYIEKDLYGLLDDIKSSGEKKSSTAKINILY
;
A
#
# COMPACT_ATOMS: atom_id res chain seq x y z
N MET A 1 18.99 -14.24 11.14
CA MET A 1 17.54 -14.25 10.88
C MET A 1 17.15 -12.94 10.21
N HIS A 2 16.46 -13.02 9.11
CA HIS A 2 16.07 -11.83 8.35
C HIS A 2 14.71 -11.36 8.80
N THR A 3 14.62 -10.09 9.15
CA THR A 3 13.36 -9.49 9.52
C THR A 3 12.96 -8.51 8.42
N MET A 4 11.76 -8.69 7.90
CA MET A 4 11.16 -7.73 6.99
C MET A 4 10.73 -6.50 7.77
N THR A 5 10.87 -5.33 7.16
CA THR A 5 10.48 -4.06 7.77
C THR A 5 9.57 -3.28 6.84
N LEU A 6 8.46 -2.83 7.36
CA LEU A 6 7.53 -1.93 6.66
C LEU A 6 7.59 -0.54 7.29
N TYR A 7 7.96 0.45 6.49
CA TYR A 7 7.81 1.86 6.85
C TYR A 7 6.41 2.29 6.41
N SER A 8 5.58 2.60 7.37
CA SER A 8 4.13 2.74 7.19
C SER A 8 3.63 4.04 7.80
N ASP A 9 2.80 4.76 7.05
CA ASP A 9 2.01 5.86 7.62
C ASP A 9 0.72 5.26 8.19
N PRO A 10 0.47 5.41 9.50
CA PRO A 10 -0.74 4.85 10.13
C PRO A 10 -2.04 5.38 9.52
N ASN A 11 -2.00 6.55 8.89
CA ASN A 11 -3.17 7.21 8.32
C ASN A 11 -3.31 7.02 6.81
N SER A 12 -2.38 6.30 6.18
CA SER A 12 -2.38 6.09 4.73
C SER A 12 -3.11 4.81 4.34
N ALA A 13 -4.02 4.92 3.37
CA ALA A 13 -4.72 3.75 2.81
C ALA A 13 -3.74 2.79 2.12
N GLN A 14 -2.74 3.31 1.42
CA GLN A 14 -1.73 2.50 0.75
C GLN A 14 -0.88 1.70 1.72
N SER A 15 -0.47 2.31 2.83
CA SER A 15 0.27 1.61 3.87
C SER A 15 -0.61 0.58 4.56
N HIS A 16 -1.88 0.91 4.80
CA HIS A 16 -2.83 0.02 5.44
C HIS A 16 -3.05 -1.28 4.64
N ARG A 17 -3.21 -1.18 3.33
CA ARG A 17 -3.42 -2.38 2.50
C ARG A 17 -2.20 -3.32 2.49
N VAL A 18 -1.00 -2.79 2.60
CA VAL A 18 0.20 -3.62 2.76
C VAL A 18 0.20 -4.33 4.11
N ARG A 19 -0.18 -3.63 5.19
CA ARG A 19 -0.32 -4.26 6.51
C ARG A 19 -1.34 -5.39 6.50
N ILE A 20 -2.46 -5.21 5.79
CA ILE A 20 -3.48 -6.27 5.64
C ILE A 20 -2.88 -7.50 4.97
N VAL A 21 -2.14 -7.33 3.88
CA VAL A 21 -1.50 -8.44 3.17
C VAL A 21 -0.50 -9.18 4.07
N LEU A 22 0.32 -8.43 4.79
CA LEU A 22 1.27 -9.04 5.74
C LEU A 22 0.55 -9.85 6.81
N GLY A 23 -0.55 -9.33 7.33
CA GLY A 23 -1.37 -10.04 8.32
C GLY A 23 -2.05 -11.28 7.76
N GLU A 24 -2.61 -11.20 6.55
CA GLU A 24 -3.24 -12.35 5.89
C GLU A 24 -2.24 -13.46 5.57
N LYS A 25 -1.00 -13.10 5.28
CA LYS A 25 0.09 -14.05 5.04
C LYS A 25 0.69 -14.60 6.33
N ASP A 26 0.27 -14.10 7.48
CA ASP A 26 0.79 -14.48 8.80
C ASP A 26 2.32 -14.36 8.89
N LEU A 27 2.84 -13.26 8.37
CA LEU A 27 4.28 -13.01 8.33
C LEU A 27 4.74 -12.22 9.54
N ILE A 28 5.94 -12.54 10.01
CA ILE A 28 6.59 -11.77 11.07
C ILE A 28 7.36 -10.62 10.42
N PHE A 29 7.04 -9.40 10.85
CA PHE A 29 7.67 -8.20 10.29
C PHE A 29 7.71 -7.09 11.34
N ASN A 30 8.61 -6.13 11.13
CA ASN A 30 8.66 -4.92 11.92
C ASN A 30 7.91 -3.81 11.19
N VAL A 31 7.22 -2.96 11.96
CA VAL A 31 6.57 -1.76 11.44
C VAL A 31 7.25 -0.54 12.06
N GLU A 32 7.71 0.35 11.18
CA GLU A 32 8.19 1.67 11.56
C GLU A 32 7.13 2.69 11.16
N ASP A 33 6.51 3.31 12.15
CA ASP A 33 5.48 4.32 11.89
C ASP A 33 6.12 5.63 11.47
N ILE A 34 5.70 6.12 10.31
CA ILE A 34 6.20 7.36 9.73
C ILE A 34 5.05 8.36 9.70
N ILE A 35 5.28 9.50 10.32
CA ILE A 35 4.30 10.58 10.32
C ILE A 35 4.53 11.44 9.08
N SER A 36 3.47 11.63 8.31
CA SER A 36 3.51 12.45 7.09
C SER A 36 4.02 13.86 7.40
N GLY A 37 4.93 14.34 6.55
CA GLY A 37 5.52 15.66 6.69
C GLY A 37 6.76 15.72 7.59
N GLN A 38 7.13 14.63 8.24
CA GLN A 38 8.37 14.53 9.00
C GLN A 38 9.48 13.87 8.18
N ASN A 39 10.71 14.35 8.38
CA ASN A 39 11.87 13.71 7.79
C ASN A 39 12.31 12.53 8.67
N ASN A 40 12.40 11.36 8.07
CA ASN A 40 12.95 10.17 8.72
C ASN A 40 14.24 9.80 7.99
N GLU A 41 15.36 9.90 8.68
CA GLU A 41 16.68 9.66 8.07
C GLU A 41 16.84 8.25 7.55
N ASP A 42 16.35 7.25 8.29
CA ASP A 42 16.43 5.86 7.88
C ASP A 42 15.61 5.60 6.61
N LEU A 43 14.41 6.16 6.55
CA LEU A 43 13.55 6.03 5.38
C LEU A 43 14.18 6.71 4.15
N ILE A 44 14.69 7.93 4.32
CA ILE A 44 15.30 8.70 3.22
C ILE A 44 16.54 7.96 2.68
N ALA A 45 17.32 7.31 3.53
CA ALA A 45 18.46 6.52 3.11
C ALA A 45 18.06 5.34 2.22
N LEU A 46 16.89 4.74 2.47
CA LEU A 46 16.37 3.61 1.71
C LEU A 46 15.56 4.05 0.50
N ASN A 47 14.77 5.11 0.66
CA ASN A 47 13.90 5.66 -0.37
C ASN A 47 14.07 7.17 -0.41
N PRO A 48 14.84 7.71 -1.37
CA PRO A 48 15.10 9.15 -1.46
C PRO A 48 13.84 10.00 -1.63
N ASN A 49 12.75 9.42 -2.13
CA ASN A 49 11.47 10.11 -2.26
C ASN A 49 10.75 10.32 -0.92
N ASN A 50 11.24 9.67 0.15
CA ASN A 50 10.66 9.77 1.50
C ASN A 50 9.16 9.48 1.51
N THR A 51 8.74 8.43 0.81
CA THR A 51 7.33 8.05 0.68
C THR A 51 7.03 6.75 1.43
N THR A 52 5.78 6.60 1.84
CA THR A 52 5.26 5.37 2.43
C THR A 52 4.14 4.81 1.57
N PRO A 53 3.94 3.49 1.55
CA PRO A 53 4.76 2.48 2.22
C PRO A 53 6.10 2.25 1.55
N THR A 54 7.11 1.93 2.35
CA THR A 54 8.41 1.41 1.87
C THR A 54 8.67 0.09 2.59
N PHE A 55 8.99 -0.94 1.85
CA PHE A 55 9.16 -2.29 2.37
C PHE A 55 10.57 -2.78 2.12
N VAL A 56 11.18 -3.36 3.14
CA VAL A 56 12.54 -3.88 3.08
C VAL A 56 12.53 -5.36 3.43
N ASP A 57 13.10 -6.16 2.54
CA ASP A 57 13.36 -7.57 2.77
C ASP A 57 14.81 -7.85 2.36
N ARG A 58 15.69 -8.02 3.34
CA ARG A 58 17.14 -8.16 3.11
C ARG A 58 17.69 -6.92 2.39
N ASN A 59 18.22 -7.11 1.18
CA ASN A 59 18.76 -6.03 0.36
C ASN A 59 17.72 -5.43 -0.59
N LEU A 60 16.53 -6.02 -0.65
CA LEU A 60 15.46 -5.55 -1.50
C LEU A 60 14.71 -4.42 -0.82
N VAL A 61 14.59 -3.29 -1.50
CA VAL A 61 13.79 -2.15 -1.06
C VAL A 61 12.72 -1.90 -2.12
N LEU A 62 11.46 -1.92 -1.71
CA LEU A 62 10.33 -1.68 -2.59
C LEU A 62 9.50 -0.52 -2.07
N TYR A 63 9.06 0.32 -2.96
CA TYR A 63 8.04 1.33 -2.70
C TYR A 63 6.91 1.13 -3.72
N GLU A 64 5.79 1.76 -3.53
CA GLU A 64 4.52 1.50 -4.20
C GLU A 64 3.83 0.27 -3.63
N SER A 65 2.70 0.51 -2.99
CA SER A 65 1.98 -0.54 -2.28
C SER A 65 1.60 -1.71 -3.17
N ARG A 66 1.24 -1.46 -4.43
CA ARG A 66 0.90 -2.51 -5.38
C ARG A 66 2.07 -3.45 -5.66
N VAL A 67 3.25 -2.88 -5.87
CA VAL A 67 4.47 -3.66 -6.12
C VAL A 67 4.81 -4.50 -4.89
N ILE A 68 4.70 -3.90 -3.70
CA ILE A 68 4.96 -4.61 -2.44
C ILE A 68 4.00 -5.79 -2.28
N MET A 69 2.70 -5.57 -2.51
CA MET A 69 1.70 -6.63 -2.39
C MET A 69 1.92 -7.77 -3.40
N GLU A 70 2.27 -7.44 -4.62
CA GLU A 70 2.59 -8.43 -5.65
C GLU A 70 3.82 -9.25 -5.26
N TYR A 71 4.86 -8.60 -4.76
CA TYR A 71 6.05 -9.29 -4.27
C TYR A 71 5.72 -10.25 -3.13
N LEU A 72 4.93 -9.80 -2.16
CA LEU A 72 4.55 -10.63 -1.01
C LEU A 72 3.74 -11.85 -1.44
N ASP A 73 2.83 -11.69 -2.41
CA ASP A 73 2.04 -12.80 -2.91
C ASP A 73 2.88 -13.82 -3.68
N GLU A 74 3.86 -13.36 -4.44
CA GLU A 74 4.78 -14.24 -5.17
C GLU A 74 5.79 -14.92 -4.26
N ARG A 75 6.33 -14.18 -3.29
CA ARG A 75 7.34 -14.69 -2.35
C ARG A 75 6.75 -15.66 -1.33
N PHE A 76 5.52 -15.42 -0.91
CA PHE A 76 4.78 -16.21 0.07
C PHE A 76 3.44 -16.61 -0.54
N PRO A 77 3.42 -17.65 -1.38
CA PRO A 77 2.25 -17.96 -2.20
C PRO A 77 1.05 -18.53 -1.44
N HIS A 78 1.19 -18.83 -0.15
CA HIS A 78 0.11 -19.41 0.64
C HIS A 78 -0.22 -18.55 1.87
N PRO A 79 -1.48 -18.17 2.07
CA PRO A 79 -2.61 -18.32 1.15
C PRO A 79 -2.47 -17.39 -0.06
N PRO A 80 -2.90 -17.79 -1.25
CA PRO A 80 -2.84 -16.93 -2.43
C PRO A 80 -3.87 -15.81 -2.30
N LEU A 81 -3.47 -14.59 -2.70
CA LEU A 81 -4.34 -13.42 -2.67
C LEU A 81 -4.87 -13.07 -4.06
N MET A 82 -4.22 -13.60 -5.11
CA MET A 82 -4.66 -13.43 -6.49
C MET A 82 -5.09 -14.77 -7.08
N PRO A 83 -6.12 -14.78 -7.93
CA PRO A 83 -6.52 -16.00 -8.63
C PRO A 83 -5.38 -16.57 -9.48
N VAL A 84 -5.31 -17.88 -9.57
CA VAL A 84 -4.27 -18.57 -10.36
C VAL A 84 -4.58 -18.48 -11.86
N ASP A 85 -5.86 -18.52 -12.23
CA ASP A 85 -6.26 -18.45 -13.63
C ASP A 85 -5.89 -17.10 -14.24
N PRO A 86 -5.15 -17.08 -15.37
CA PRO A 86 -4.67 -15.82 -15.96
C PRO A 86 -5.79 -14.86 -16.37
N VAL A 87 -6.92 -15.35 -16.82
CA VAL A 87 -8.05 -14.51 -17.25
C VAL A 87 -8.68 -13.82 -16.04
N ILE A 88 -8.97 -14.58 -14.98
CA ILE A 88 -9.54 -14.03 -13.74
C ILE A 88 -8.55 -13.10 -13.08
N ARG A 89 -7.28 -13.45 -13.09
CA ARG A 89 -6.20 -12.62 -12.53
C ARG A 89 -6.11 -11.27 -13.25
N ALA A 90 -6.20 -11.27 -14.58
CA ALA A 90 -6.20 -10.03 -15.35
C ALA A 90 -7.43 -9.16 -15.02
N LYS A 91 -8.61 -9.76 -14.93
CA LYS A 91 -9.83 -9.04 -14.54
C LYS A 91 -9.72 -8.43 -13.15
N THR A 92 -9.15 -9.17 -12.20
CA THR A 92 -8.91 -8.68 -10.84
C THR A 92 -7.97 -7.48 -10.86
N ARG A 93 -6.90 -7.54 -11.65
CA ARG A 93 -5.98 -6.40 -11.78
C ARG A 93 -6.66 -5.17 -12.37
N MET A 94 -7.58 -5.35 -13.32
CA MET A 94 -8.36 -4.23 -13.85
C MET A 94 -9.24 -3.58 -12.77
N VAL A 95 -9.89 -4.39 -11.95
CA VAL A 95 -10.69 -3.87 -10.81
C VAL A 95 -9.81 -3.09 -9.85
N LEU A 96 -8.65 -3.63 -9.48
CA LEU A 96 -7.70 -2.95 -8.60
C LEU A 96 -7.23 -1.62 -9.20
N HIS A 97 -6.98 -1.58 -10.50
CA HIS A 97 -6.59 -0.36 -11.20
C HIS A 97 -7.67 0.72 -11.05
N TYR A 98 -8.93 0.38 -11.25
CA TYR A 98 -10.04 1.33 -11.11
C TYR A 98 -10.20 1.80 -9.67
N ILE A 99 -10.06 0.90 -8.69
CA ILE A 99 -10.11 1.28 -7.27
C ILE A 99 -9.00 2.28 -6.94
N GLU A 100 -7.78 2.02 -7.41
CA GLU A 100 -6.64 2.91 -7.18
C GLU A 100 -6.86 4.29 -7.81
N LYS A 101 -7.34 4.30 -9.04
CA LYS A 101 -7.54 5.53 -9.79
C LYS A 101 -8.69 6.36 -9.23
N ASP A 102 -9.85 5.73 -9.01
CA ASP A 102 -11.08 6.46 -8.71
C ASP A 102 -11.25 6.71 -7.21
N LEU A 103 -11.07 5.68 -6.38
CA LEU A 103 -11.32 5.80 -4.94
C LEU A 103 -10.16 6.50 -4.22
N TYR A 104 -8.94 6.04 -4.43
CA TYR A 104 -7.80 6.65 -3.74
C TYR A 104 -7.51 8.06 -4.25
N GLY A 105 -7.79 8.33 -5.52
CA GLY A 105 -7.72 9.68 -6.06
C GLY A 105 -8.67 10.62 -5.34
N LEU A 106 -9.90 10.20 -5.06
CA LEU A 106 -10.87 10.99 -4.29
C LEU A 106 -10.43 11.21 -2.84
N LEU A 107 -9.86 10.19 -2.21
CA LEU A 107 -9.33 10.31 -0.85
C LEU A 107 -8.17 11.32 -0.78
N ASP A 108 -7.29 11.30 -1.77
CA ASP A 108 -6.20 12.27 -1.86
C ASP A 108 -6.72 13.68 -2.06
N ASP A 109 -7.75 13.87 -2.89
CA ASP A 109 -8.41 15.15 -3.10
C ASP A 109 -9.01 15.70 -1.80
N ILE A 110 -9.64 14.86 -1.00
CA ILE A 110 -10.18 15.24 0.31
C ILE A 110 -9.07 15.73 1.23
N LYS A 111 -7.94 15.03 1.27
CA LYS A 111 -6.81 15.39 2.13
C LYS A 111 -6.11 16.69 1.70
N SER A 112 -5.99 16.89 0.41
CA SER A 112 -5.20 18.02 -0.13
C SER A 112 -5.99 19.29 -0.27
N SER A 113 -7.28 19.22 -0.68
CA SER A 113 -8.06 20.42 -1.02
C SER A 113 -8.70 21.09 0.18
N GLY A 114 -8.97 20.37 1.24
CA GLY A 114 -9.79 20.89 2.34
C GLY A 114 -11.25 21.13 1.96
N GLU A 115 -11.66 20.90 0.72
CA GLU A 115 -13.04 21.03 0.23
C GLU A 115 -13.85 19.77 0.54
N LYS A 116 -14.07 19.55 1.83
CA LYS A 116 -14.68 18.33 2.31
C LYS A 116 -16.08 18.07 1.74
N LYS A 117 -16.88 19.11 1.52
CA LYS A 117 -18.28 18.94 1.06
C LYS A 117 -18.35 18.38 -0.37
N SER A 118 -17.60 18.93 -1.29
CA SER A 118 -17.58 18.51 -2.69
C SER A 118 -17.06 17.08 -2.84
N SER A 119 -15.95 16.80 -2.17
CA SER A 119 -15.32 15.47 -2.23
C SER A 119 -16.14 14.41 -1.52
N THR A 120 -16.80 14.76 -0.40
CA THR A 120 -17.71 13.87 0.29
C THR A 120 -18.90 13.49 -0.58
N ALA A 121 -19.47 14.46 -1.34
CA ALA A 121 -20.55 14.20 -2.28
C ALA A 121 -20.14 13.19 -3.36
N LYS A 122 -18.91 13.31 -3.90
CA LYS A 122 -18.38 12.36 -4.88
C LYS A 122 -18.24 10.95 -4.30
N ILE A 123 -17.76 10.82 -3.08
CA ILE A 123 -17.64 9.53 -2.40
C ILE A 123 -19.03 8.91 -2.18
N ASN A 124 -20.02 9.70 -1.77
CA ASN A 124 -21.38 9.22 -1.57
C ASN A 124 -22.01 8.68 -2.85
N ILE A 125 -21.67 9.24 -4.00
CA ILE A 125 -22.14 8.75 -5.29
C ILE A 125 -21.55 7.37 -5.62
N LEU A 126 -20.31 7.09 -5.18
CA LEU A 126 -19.66 5.80 -5.42
C LEU A 126 -20.22 4.67 -4.57
N TYR A 127 -20.86 5.00 -3.47
CA TYR A 127 -21.54 4.05 -2.59
C TYR A 127 -23.05 4.07 -2.81
#